data_3a5366b6d04c4e2b9895f07f94b71736
#
_entry.id   3a5366b6d04c4e2b9895f07f94b71736
#
_cell.length_a   1.000
_cell.length_b   1.000
_cell.length_c   1.000
_cell.angle_alpha   90.00
_cell.angle_beta   90.00
_cell.angle_gamma   90.00
#
_symmetry.space_group_name_H-M   'P 1'
#
loop_
_entity.id
_entity.type
_entity.pdbx_description
1 polymer ?
#
loop_
_entity_poly.entity_id
_entity_poly.type
_entity_poly.pdbx_seq_one_letter_code
_entity_poly.pdbx_strand_id
1 'polypeptide(L)'
;MSKWIIGTLLLVVATVTWAQTKKSDPRLQYVGAITINSPNPKALAAWYTEKLGLDASSEYHGLYYGSLSTKSGDFNLGIHPLPAGAKVGTPNISITFRVSDFRSYTADLRGRGLVPIREENEAYGHFFTIKDPDGNEVIIWGD
;
A
#
# COMPACT_ATOMS: atom_id res chain seq x y z
N MET A 1 7.01 37.39 -68.14
CA MET A 1 7.71 37.48 -66.83
C MET A 1 6.94 36.66 -65.81
N SER A 2 7.38 35.45 -65.58
CA SER A 2 6.71 34.50 -64.58
C SER A 2 7.51 34.47 -63.31
N LYS A 3 6.89 34.91 -62.23
CA LYS A 3 7.52 34.90 -60.90
C LYS A 3 7.17 33.56 -60.21
N TRP A 4 8.17 32.71 -60.00
CA TRP A 4 8.06 31.49 -59.23
C TRP A 4 8.19 31.86 -57.75
N ILE A 5 7.13 31.61 -56.96
CA ILE A 5 7.14 31.70 -55.50
C ILE A 5 7.53 30.32 -54.97
N ILE A 6 8.75 30.19 -54.48
CA ILE A 6 9.22 28.99 -53.78
C ILE A 6 8.70 29.08 -52.34
N GLY A 7 7.68 28.31 -52.06
CA GLY A 7 7.17 28.14 -50.68
C GLY A 7 8.08 27.20 -49.90
N THR A 8 8.79 27.74 -48.91
CA THR A 8 9.61 26.96 -47.99
C THR A 8 8.69 26.26 -47.00
N LEU A 9 8.55 24.94 -47.11
CA LEU A 9 7.82 24.10 -46.15
C LEU A 9 8.69 23.88 -44.94
N LEU A 10 8.37 24.56 -43.83
CA LEU A 10 9.01 24.33 -42.51
C LEU A 10 8.45 23.05 -41.92
N LEU A 11 9.25 21.98 -41.97
CA LEU A 11 8.94 20.72 -41.28
C LEU A 11 9.25 20.89 -39.80
N VAL A 12 8.22 21.08 -38.97
CA VAL A 12 8.35 21.06 -37.50
C VAL A 12 8.44 19.58 -37.07
N VAL A 13 9.65 19.11 -36.83
CA VAL A 13 9.88 17.80 -36.24
C VAL A 13 9.63 17.94 -34.72
N ALA A 14 8.44 17.56 -34.28
CA ALA A 14 8.15 17.44 -32.87
C ALA A 14 8.94 16.23 -32.29
N THR A 15 10.04 16.50 -31.61
CA THR A 15 10.78 15.50 -30.85
C THR A 15 9.94 15.12 -29.64
N VAL A 16 9.24 13.99 -29.71
CA VAL A 16 8.60 13.38 -28.55
C VAL A 16 9.73 12.84 -27.67
N THR A 17 10.12 13.62 -26.67
CA THR A 17 11.01 13.13 -25.59
C THR A 17 10.20 12.16 -24.74
N TRP A 18 10.37 10.87 -24.97
CA TRP A 18 9.91 9.85 -24.05
C TRP A 18 10.63 10.07 -22.72
N ALA A 19 9.89 10.49 -21.70
CA ALA A 19 10.41 10.49 -20.35
C ALA A 19 10.82 9.05 -20.03
N GLN A 20 12.12 8.78 -20.03
CA GLN A 20 12.64 7.49 -19.56
C GLN A 20 12.24 7.38 -18.08
N THR A 21 11.24 6.56 -17.79
CA THR A 21 10.94 6.18 -16.42
C THR A 21 12.23 5.58 -15.84
N LYS A 22 12.81 6.30 -14.87
CA LYS A 22 14.05 5.86 -14.22
C LYS A 22 13.78 4.49 -13.62
N LYS A 23 14.32 3.46 -14.22
CA LYS A 23 14.17 2.09 -13.74
C LYS A 23 14.79 2.01 -12.35
N SER A 24 14.11 1.38 -11.40
CA SER A 24 14.66 1.14 -10.07
C SER A 24 15.96 0.34 -10.18
N ASP A 25 16.85 0.51 -9.20
CA ASP A 25 18.10 -0.27 -9.13
C ASP A 25 17.73 -1.76 -9.11
N PRO A 26 18.30 -2.58 -10.02
CA PRO A 26 17.98 -4.01 -10.11
C PRO A 26 18.38 -4.83 -8.86
N ARG A 27 19.17 -4.24 -7.97
CA ARG A 27 19.52 -4.84 -6.68
C ARG A 27 18.42 -4.71 -5.64
N LEU A 28 17.49 -3.77 -5.82
CA LEU A 28 16.28 -3.64 -5.00
C LEU A 28 15.27 -4.68 -5.48
N GLN A 29 15.04 -5.70 -4.65
CA GLN A 29 14.18 -6.83 -5.02
C GLN A 29 12.71 -6.58 -4.67
N TYR A 30 12.43 -6.24 -3.40
CA TYR A 30 11.08 -6.00 -2.88
C TYR A 30 11.14 -5.24 -1.54
N VAL A 31 9.98 -4.77 -1.08
CA VAL A 31 9.85 -4.21 0.28
C VAL A 31 9.73 -5.38 1.25
N GLY A 32 10.80 -5.69 1.96
CA GLY A 32 10.86 -6.84 2.86
C GLY A 32 10.09 -6.67 4.17
N ALA A 33 9.97 -5.44 4.65
CA ALA A 33 9.24 -5.15 5.88
C ALA A 33 8.66 -3.74 5.93
N ILE A 34 7.57 -3.58 6.68
CA ILE A 34 7.05 -2.29 7.17
C ILE A 34 6.96 -2.40 8.69
N THR A 35 7.33 -1.31 9.38
CA THR A 35 7.18 -1.25 10.84
C THR A 35 6.18 -0.17 11.22
N ILE A 36 5.23 -0.53 12.09
CA ILE A 36 4.28 0.39 12.73
C ILE A 36 4.69 0.57 14.18
N ASN A 37 4.82 1.83 14.62
CA ASN A 37 5.03 2.12 16.02
C ASN A 37 3.68 2.37 16.71
N SER A 38 3.38 1.62 17.76
CA SER A 38 2.10 1.61 18.46
C SER A 38 2.27 1.93 19.96
N PRO A 39 1.33 2.66 20.55
CA PRO A 39 1.29 2.80 22.01
C PRO A 39 0.93 1.49 22.70
N ASN A 40 0.30 0.55 21.98
CA ASN A 40 -0.05 -0.77 22.47
C ASN A 40 0.23 -1.85 21.41
N PRO A 41 1.50 -2.22 21.21
CA PRO A 41 1.92 -3.17 20.16
C PRO A 41 1.19 -4.52 20.25
N LYS A 42 0.96 -5.01 21.45
CA LYS A 42 0.26 -6.29 21.69
C LYS A 42 -1.18 -6.25 21.17
N ALA A 43 -1.92 -5.20 21.51
CA ALA A 43 -3.31 -5.05 21.07
C ALA A 43 -3.39 -4.85 19.55
N LEU A 44 -2.47 -4.08 18.97
CA LEU A 44 -2.41 -3.88 17.54
C LEU A 44 -2.07 -5.17 16.79
N ALA A 45 -1.11 -5.95 17.26
CA ALA A 45 -0.76 -7.26 16.69
C ALA A 45 -1.95 -8.23 16.74
N ALA A 46 -2.65 -8.30 17.87
CA ALA A 46 -3.85 -9.11 18.01
C ALA A 46 -4.94 -8.69 17.00
N TRP A 47 -5.14 -7.38 16.79
CA TRP A 47 -6.10 -6.88 15.84
C TRP A 47 -5.76 -7.30 14.40
N TYR A 48 -4.49 -7.18 13.96
CA TYR A 48 -4.06 -7.61 12.63
C TYR A 48 -4.26 -9.12 12.43
N THR A 49 -3.98 -9.92 13.46
CA THR A 49 -4.19 -11.37 13.42
C THR A 49 -5.69 -11.73 13.36
N GLU A 50 -6.49 -11.20 14.27
CA GLU A 50 -7.91 -11.57 14.40
C GLU A 50 -8.79 -11.00 13.26
N LYS A 51 -8.52 -9.76 12.85
CA LYS A 51 -9.37 -9.06 11.89
C LYS A 51 -8.96 -9.27 10.44
N LEU A 52 -7.66 -9.28 10.16
CA LEU A 52 -7.16 -9.42 8.79
C LEU A 52 -6.65 -10.83 8.48
N GLY A 53 -6.41 -11.66 9.48
CA GLY A 53 -5.84 -12.99 9.29
C GLY A 53 -4.34 -12.96 8.99
N LEU A 54 -3.67 -11.84 9.32
CA LEU A 54 -2.22 -11.72 9.22
C LEU A 54 -1.60 -12.35 10.48
N ASP A 55 -0.77 -13.39 10.32
CA ASP A 55 -0.09 -13.99 11.47
C ASP A 55 0.96 -13.02 12.04
N ALA A 56 0.58 -12.32 13.11
CA ALA A 56 1.44 -11.40 13.87
C ALA A 56 1.73 -11.94 15.26
N SER A 57 1.80 -13.26 15.41
CA SER A 57 1.93 -13.95 16.70
C SER A 57 3.36 -14.07 17.21
N SER A 58 4.36 -13.85 16.36
CA SER A 58 5.76 -13.86 16.78
C SER A 58 6.08 -12.66 17.63
N GLU A 59 6.58 -12.89 18.87
CA GLU A 59 6.93 -11.84 19.83
C GLU A 59 8.39 -11.99 20.27
N TYR A 60 9.10 -10.86 20.32
CA TYR A 60 10.45 -10.78 20.85
C TYR A 60 10.66 -9.44 21.56
N HIS A 61 10.82 -9.48 22.89
CA HIS A 61 11.02 -8.30 23.75
C HIS A 61 9.98 -7.18 23.54
N GLY A 62 8.71 -7.54 23.42
CA GLY A 62 7.62 -6.57 23.21
C GLY A 62 7.48 -6.05 21.78
N LEU A 63 8.28 -6.58 20.87
CA LEU A 63 8.18 -6.36 19.42
C LEU A 63 7.36 -7.52 18.83
N TYR A 64 6.36 -7.21 18.00
CA TYR A 64 5.52 -8.21 17.36
C TYR A 64 5.80 -8.24 15.87
N TYR A 65 5.75 -9.43 15.30
CA TYR A 65 6.05 -9.66 13.90
C TYR A 65 4.98 -10.51 13.25
N GLY A 66 4.51 -10.07 12.08
CA GLY A 66 3.67 -10.83 11.18
C GLY A 66 4.34 -11.02 9.85
N SER A 67 3.96 -12.07 9.14
CA SER A 67 4.46 -12.34 7.80
C SER A 67 3.36 -12.65 6.82
N LEU A 68 3.56 -12.24 5.58
CA LEU A 68 2.72 -12.58 4.44
C LEU A 68 3.63 -13.11 3.35
N SER A 69 3.54 -14.41 3.08
CA SER A 69 4.28 -15.02 1.98
C SER A 69 3.59 -14.74 0.65
N THR A 70 4.32 -14.20 -0.29
CA THR A 70 3.84 -13.89 -1.64
C THR A 70 4.73 -14.53 -2.70
N LYS A 71 4.25 -14.59 -3.94
CA LYS A 71 5.06 -15.06 -5.08
C LYS A 71 6.29 -14.18 -5.34
N SER A 72 6.29 -12.93 -4.86
CA SER A 72 7.37 -11.96 -5.05
C SER A 72 8.36 -11.92 -3.90
N GLY A 73 8.13 -12.70 -2.84
CA GLY A 73 8.92 -12.72 -1.61
C GLY A 73 8.06 -12.58 -0.36
N ASP A 74 8.68 -12.74 0.79
CA ASP A 74 8.01 -12.60 2.07
C ASP A 74 7.98 -11.12 2.48
N PHE A 75 6.79 -10.66 2.86
CA PHE A 75 6.59 -9.35 3.43
C PHE A 75 6.43 -9.47 4.93
N ASN A 76 7.18 -8.71 5.70
CA ASN A 76 7.10 -8.70 7.15
C ASN A 76 6.47 -7.40 7.66
N LEU A 77 5.53 -7.52 8.59
CA LEU A 77 4.97 -6.42 9.35
C LEU A 77 5.56 -6.47 10.76
N GLY A 78 6.32 -5.44 11.13
CA GLY A 78 6.78 -5.23 12.49
C GLY A 78 5.82 -4.29 13.23
N ILE A 79 5.47 -4.61 14.49
CA ILE A 79 4.69 -3.74 15.36
C ILE A 79 5.52 -3.52 16.62
N HIS A 80 6.00 -2.29 16.78
CA HIS A 80 6.97 -1.91 17.79
C HIS A 80 6.35 -0.91 18.80
N PRO A 81 6.86 -0.83 20.03
CA PRO A 81 6.51 0.25 20.93
C PRO A 81 6.85 1.61 20.35
N LEU A 82 6.04 2.62 20.64
CA LEU A 82 6.39 3.99 20.33
C LEU A 82 7.71 4.37 20.99
N PRO A 83 8.62 5.05 20.29
CA PRO A 83 9.80 5.62 20.92
C PRO A 83 9.44 6.56 22.04
N ALA A 84 10.26 6.61 23.09
CA ALA A 84 10.06 7.51 24.21
C ALA A 84 9.91 8.98 23.73
N GLY A 85 8.85 9.64 24.19
CA GLY A 85 8.54 11.03 23.80
C GLY A 85 7.84 11.18 22.44
N ALA A 86 7.66 10.11 21.67
CA ALA A 86 6.87 10.15 20.45
C ALA A 86 5.38 10.30 20.79
N LYS A 87 4.66 11.08 20.00
CA LYS A 87 3.20 11.20 20.10
C LYS A 87 2.56 10.33 19.02
N VAL A 88 1.45 9.67 19.38
CA VAL A 88 0.54 9.09 18.37
C VAL A 88 0.06 10.25 17.51
N GLY A 89 0.54 10.33 16.29
CA GLY A 89 0.12 11.36 15.34
C GLY A 89 -1.18 10.96 14.65
N THR A 90 -1.70 11.87 13.84
CA THR A 90 -2.64 11.56 12.77
C THR A 90 -2.08 10.40 11.96
N PRO A 91 -2.92 9.52 11.36
CA PRO A 91 -2.47 8.28 10.72
C PRO A 91 -1.25 8.54 9.83
N ASN A 92 -0.13 7.96 10.20
CA ASN A 92 1.15 8.20 9.53
C ASN A 92 1.46 7.14 8.49
N ILE A 93 0.68 6.06 8.48
CA ILE A 93 0.90 4.91 7.60
C ILE A 93 -0.42 4.54 6.92
N SER A 94 -0.33 4.30 5.62
CA SER A 94 -1.36 3.65 4.84
C SER A 94 -0.77 2.36 4.28
N ILE A 95 -1.38 1.23 4.59
CA ILE A 95 -0.95 -0.09 4.11
C ILE A 95 -1.99 -0.60 3.14
N THR A 96 -1.58 -0.93 1.92
CA THR A 96 -2.45 -1.52 0.92
C THR A 96 -2.14 -3.01 0.76
N PHE A 97 -3.14 -3.85 1.00
CA PHE A 97 -3.09 -5.28 0.70
C PHE A 97 -3.88 -5.58 -0.58
N ARG A 98 -3.25 -6.24 -1.54
CA ARG A 98 -3.96 -6.77 -2.69
C ARG A 98 -4.52 -8.15 -2.34
N VAL A 99 -5.80 -8.37 -2.68
CA VAL A 99 -6.47 -9.66 -2.50
C VAL A 99 -6.92 -10.24 -3.85
N SER A 100 -6.95 -11.55 -3.94
CA SER A 100 -7.36 -12.25 -5.17
C SER A 100 -8.88 -12.32 -5.35
N ASP A 101 -9.64 -12.22 -4.26
CA ASP A 101 -11.11 -12.23 -4.25
C ASP A 101 -11.60 -11.10 -3.32
N PHE A 102 -11.74 -9.93 -3.89
CA PHE A 102 -12.11 -8.71 -3.16
C PHE A 102 -13.48 -8.84 -2.51
N ARG A 103 -14.46 -9.37 -3.25
CA ARG A 103 -15.86 -9.44 -2.77
C ARG A 103 -15.98 -10.39 -1.58
N SER A 104 -15.41 -11.58 -1.67
CA SER A 104 -15.42 -12.56 -0.60
C SER A 104 -14.67 -12.04 0.62
N TYR A 105 -13.46 -11.52 0.43
CA TYR A 105 -12.63 -11.06 1.53
C TYR A 105 -13.26 -9.88 2.28
N THR A 106 -13.82 -8.89 1.57
CA THR A 106 -14.48 -7.74 2.22
C THR A 106 -15.79 -8.12 2.91
N ALA A 107 -16.51 -9.14 2.41
CA ALA A 107 -17.67 -9.70 3.11
C ALA A 107 -17.25 -10.33 4.47
N ASP A 108 -16.14 -11.06 4.48
CA ASP A 108 -15.58 -11.65 5.71
C ASP A 108 -15.13 -10.55 6.70
N LEU A 109 -14.50 -9.49 6.21
CA LEU A 109 -14.12 -8.36 7.06
C LEU A 109 -15.34 -7.71 7.74
N ARG A 110 -16.42 -7.51 6.97
CA ARG A 110 -17.70 -7.02 7.55
C ARG A 110 -18.27 -7.99 8.57
N GLY A 111 -18.19 -9.30 8.30
CA GLY A 111 -18.59 -10.35 9.26
C GLY A 111 -17.80 -10.31 10.56
N ARG A 112 -16.55 -9.85 10.53
CA ARG A 112 -15.70 -9.61 11.72
C ARG A 112 -15.92 -8.24 12.35
N GLY A 113 -16.94 -7.51 11.91
CA GLY A 113 -17.33 -6.21 12.46
C GLY A 113 -16.53 -5.02 11.97
N LEU A 114 -15.79 -5.16 10.85
CA LEU A 114 -15.07 -4.03 10.26
C LEU A 114 -15.99 -3.22 9.35
N VAL A 115 -16.06 -1.92 9.61
CA VAL A 115 -16.83 -0.97 8.82
C VAL A 115 -15.86 -0.09 8.02
N PRO A 116 -15.99 -0.03 6.69
CA PRO A 116 -15.12 0.82 5.90
C PRO A 116 -15.39 2.30 6.18
N ILE A 117 -14.32 3.09 6.22
CA ILE A 117 -14.41 4.56 6.23
C ILE A 117 -14.57 5.10 4.80
N ARG A 118 -14.22 4.29 3.79
CA ARG A 118 -14.34 4.62 2.38
C ARG A 118 -14.41 3.35 1.54
N GLU A 119 -15.27 3.34 0.53
CA GLU A 119 -15.31 2.33 -0.52
C GLU A 119 -15.28 3.04 -1.88
N GLU A 120 -14.42 2.57 -2.78
CA GLU A 120 -14.23 3.20 -4.08
C GLU A 120 -14.18 2.12 -5.16
N ASN A 121 -14.79 2.45 -6.31
CA ASN A 121 -14.78 1.61 -7.50
C ASN A 121 -14.15 2.41 -8.62
N GLU A 122 -12.93 2.02 -9.00
CA GLU A 122 -12.14 2.69 -10.01
C GLU A 122 -11.94 1.78 -11.23
N ALA A 123 -11.49 2.35 -12.33
CA ALA A 123 -11.24 1.59 -13.56
C ALA A 123 -10.16 0.49 -13.38
N TYR A 124 -9.33 0.59 -12.35
CA TYR A 124 -8.22 -0.32 -12.04
C TYR A 124 -8.45 -1.16 -10.79
N GLY A 125 -9.68 -1.19 -10.26
CA GLY A 125 -10.06 -2.07 -9.16
C GLY A 125 -10.97 -1.44 -8.12
N HIS A 126 -11.31 -2.24 -7.14
CA HIS A 126 -12.15 -1.89 -6.00
C HIS A 126 -11.29 -1.67 -4.75
N PHE A 127 -11.68 -0.70 -3.92
CA PHE A 127 -10.96 -0.34 -2.70
C PHE A 127 -11.90 -0.32 -1.51
N PHE A 128 -11.44 -0.90 -0.41
CA PHE A 128 -12.14 -0.95 0.87
C PHE A 128 -11.16 -0.46 1.94
N THR A 129 -11.37 0.75 2.44
CA THR A 129 -10.47 1.39 3.41
C THR A 129 -11.07 1.33 4.81
N ILE A 130 -10.31 0.81 5.75
CA ILE A 130 -10.63 0.75 7.18
C ILE A 130 -9.53 1.43 7.99
N LYS A 131 -9.80 1.66 9.27
CA LYS A 131 -8.78 2.07 10.24
C LYS A 131 -8.44 0.94 11.18
N ASP A 132 -7.15 0.83 11.50
CA ASP A 132 -6.70 0.02 12.61
C ASP A 132 -6.96 0.72 13.96
N PRO A 133 -6.74 0.06 15.12
CA PRO A 133 -6.96 0.67 16.42
C PRO A 133 -6.14 1.93 16.72
N ASP A 134 -5.02 2.12 16.07
CA ASP A 134 -4.17 3.30 16.20
C ASP A 134 -4.49 4.40 15.19
N GLY A 135 -5.50 4.16 14.34
CA GLY A 135 -6.00 5.10 13.35
C GLY A 135 -5.25 5.07 12.00
N ASN A 136 -4.34 4.15 11.78
CA ASN A 136 -3.70 3.97 10.48
C ASN A 136 -4.71 3.47 9.44
N GLU A 137 -4.53 3.86 8.18
CA GLU A 137 -5.37 3.38 7.10
C GLU A 137 -4.89 2.02 6.60
N VAL A 138 -5.80 1.07 6.56
CA VAL A 138 -5.61 -0.23 5.92
C VAL A 138 -6.53 -0.31 4.71
N ILE A 139 -5.93 -0.45 3.55
CA ILE A 139 -6.63 -0.48 2.27
C ILE A 139 -6.60 -1.90 1.72
N ILE A 140 -7.75 -2.46 1.46
CA ILE A 140 -7.91 -3.71 0.73
C ILE A 140 -8.21 -3.36 -0.72
N TRP A 141 -7.43 -3.91 -1.63
CA TRP A 141 -7.55 -3.67 -3.06
C TRP A 141 -7.68 -5.00 -3.82
N GLY A 142 -8.57 -5.05 -4.79
CA GLY A 142 -8.76 -6.18 -5.70
C GLY A 142 -9.59 -5.83 -6.92
N ASP A 143 -9.69 -6.79 -7.82
CA ASP A 143 -10.49 -6.70 -9.04
C ASP A 143 -11.94 -7.07 -8.77
#